data_e471b61a76162fe169ce73ab864cde20
#
_entry.id   e471b61a76162fe169ce73ab864cde20
#
_cell.length_a   1.000
_cell.length_b   1.000
_cell.length_c   1.000
_cell.angle_alpha   90.00
_cell.angle_beta   90.00
_cell.angle_gamma   90.00
#
_symmetry.space_group_name_H-M   'P 1'
#
loop_
_entity.id
_entity.type
_entity.pdbx_description
1 polymer ?
#
loop_
_entity_poly.entity_id
_entity_poly.type
_entity_poly.pdbx_seq_one_letter_code
_entity_poly.pdbx_strand_id
1 'polypeptide(L)'
;DEVRIHTDNKEVKPSNLSMYIRQNPNAKWFSLIKTQLYVYNWSGRDSTRWINRTLRKLGDAPVIYSEEETNRTREEITKAVQNMGYMGALVEPVRQVKKKKMKLVYKVTTGKPYKVRTLKYDIQDSKIKEYMRQDSAVTLLSEGMYFDVNVLDAERQRITNKLLQNGYYKFNKEYISYTADTVRNSYLVDLTLHLAPYRQHNEDTPQNHRQYTINKVSFITDYNVLQASTQNSIEVNDSLHYKGFPIYYKDKLYLRPKVLTNNLRITPGTLYNEQNVQRTYSNYGRLQALKYTNIRFFEVQQSDSAKLNAYVMLTRGKHQSVSFEVEGTNSAGDLGAAASVAFQH
;
A
#
# COMPACT_ATOMS: atom_id res chain seq x y z
N ASP A 1 30.24 0.31 10.96
CA ASP A 1 30.28 -1.11 11.33
C ASP A 1 29.03 -1.56 12.08
N GLU A 2 28.37 -0.65 12.78
CA GLU A 2 27.15 -0.93 13.52
C GLU A 2 26.30 0.33 13.60
N VAL A 3 24.98 0.17 13.41
CA VAL A 3 23.99 1.23 13.65
C VAL A 3 22.99 0.70 14.66
N ARG A 4 22.70 1.50 15.68
CA ARG A 4 21.72 1.17 16.72
C ARG A 4 20.82 2.36 17.01
N ILE A 5 19.61 2.07 17.44
CA ILE A 5 18.69 3.05 18.02
C ILE A 5 18.55 2.72 19.50
N HIS A 6 18.64 3.73 20.34
CA HIS A 6 18.41 3.65 21.78
C HIS A 6 17.32 4.64 22.15
N THR A 7 16.26 4.15 22.80
CA THR A 7 15.13 4.97 23.25
C THR A 7 15.09 5.01 24.76
N ASP A 8 14.73 6.14 25.35
CA ASP A 8 14.49 6.33 26.77
C ASP A 8 13.12 5.79 27.21
N ASN A 9 12.25 5.48 26.26
CA ASN A 9 10.87 5.04 26.50
C ASN A 9 10.63 3.63 25.95
N LYS A 10 10.12 2.74 26.81
CA LYS A 10 9.82 1.34 26.46
C LYS A 10 8.67 1.19 25.44
N GLU A 11 7.76 2.16 25.37
CA GLU A 11 6.64 2.15 24.41
C GLU A 11 7.11 2.42 22.98
N VAL A 12 8.19 3.20 22.81
CA VAL A 12 8.81 3.49 21.53
C VAL A 12 9.89 2.44 21.23
N LYS A 13 9.50 1.36 20.58
CA LYS A 13 10.40 0.24 20.29
C LYS A 13 11.42 0.58 19.21
N PRO A 14 12.74 0.36 19.44
CA PRO A 14 13.77 0.57 18.42
C PRO A 14 13.52 -0.18 17.09
N SER A 15 12.87 -1.37 17.16
CA SER A 15 12.50 -2.16 15.97
C SER A 15 11.58 -1.41 15.03
N ASN A 16 10.65 -0.61 15.56
CA ASN A 16 9.70 0.15 14.74
C ASN A 16 10.36 1.36 14.07
N LEU A 17 11.49 1.81 14.60
CA LEU A 17 12.26 2.94 14.07
C LEU A 17 13.37 2.50 13.11
N SER A 18 13.73 1.23 13.11
CA SER A 18 14.83 0.69 12.28
C SER A 18 14.61 0.86 10.78
N MET A 19 13.35 0.89 10.32
CA MET A 19 13.00 1.11 8.92
C MET A 19 13.39 2.50 8.38
N TYR A 20 13.59 3.46 9.28
CA TYR A 20 14.01 4.84 8.91
C TYR A 20 15.53 4.99 8.80
N ILE A 21 16.31 3.95 9.12
CA ILE A 21 17.77 3.99 8.97
C ILE A 21 18.12 3.89 7.48
N ARG A 22 18.63 4.97 6.93
CA ARG A 22 19.00 5.04 5.51
C ARG A 22 20.35 4.38 5.22
N GLN A 23 21.28 4.47 6.14
CA GLN A 23 22.62 3.94 5.98
C GLN A 23 22.83 2.71 6.88
N ASN A 24 22.60 1.52 6.32
CA ASN A 24 22.87 0.27 7.01
C ASN A 24 24.32 -0.16 6.84
N PRO A 25 24.95 -0.75 7.87
CA PRO A 25 26.28 -1.34 7.75
C PRO A 25 26.27 -2.56 6.82
N ASN A 26 27.43 -2.90 6.24
CA ASN A 26 27.58 -4.13 5.45
C ASN A 26 27.07 -5.35 6.24
N ALA A 27 26.32 -6.21 5.54
CA ALA A 27 25.72 -7.40 6.11
C ALA A 27 26.77 -8.34 6.74
N LYS A 28 26.38 -8.99 7.84
CA LYS A 28 27.19 -10.01 8.51
C LYS A 28 26.58 -11.37 8.28
N TRP A 29 27.36 -12.34 7.80
CA TRP A 29 26.93 -13.71 7.70
C TRP A 29 26.94 -14.37 9.09
N PHE A 30 25.84 -15.02 9.48
CA PHE A 30 25.63 -15.55 10.84
C PHE A 30 25.95 -14.53 11.96
N SER A 31 25.73 -13.21 11.71
CA SER A 31 26.02 -12.12 12.64
C SER A 31 27.49 -11.95 13.05
N LEU A 32 28.41 -12.73 12.50
CA LEU A 32 29.82 -12.78 12.92
C LEU A 32 30.78 -12.22 11.86
N ILE A 33 30.67 -12.66 10.60
CA ILE A 33 31.67 -12.39 9.57
C ILE A 33 31.07 -11.62 8.41
N LYS A 34 31.75 -10.53 7.96
CA LYS A 34 31.37 -9.74 6.79
C LYS A 34 31.97 -10.36 5.51
N THR A 35 31.55 -11.55 5.14
CA THR A 35 32.12 -12.30 4.01
C THR A 35 32.06 -11.54 2.70
N GLN A 36 30.95 -10.91 2.37
CA GLN A 36 30.78 -10.14 1.13
C GLN A 36 31.71 -8.93 1.07
N LEU A 37 31.98 -8.26 2.22
CA LEU A 37 32.94 -7.20 2.29
C LEU A 37 34.37 -7.71 2.07
N TYR A 38 34.73 -8.90 2.59
CA TYR A 38 36.05 -9.51 2.34
C TYR A 38 36.19 -9.89 0.87
N VAL A 39 35.19 -10.47 0.24
CA VAL A 39 35.18 -10.79 -1.20
C VAL A 39 35.42 -9.52 -2.03
N TYR A 40 34.74 -8.43 -1.69
CA TYR A 40 34.97 -7.14 -2.35
C TYR A 40 36.44 -6.65 -2.14
N ASN A 41 36.94 -6.74 -0.93
CA ASN A 41 38.32 -6.29 -0.61
C ASN A 41 39.41 -7.13 -1.27
N TRP A 42 39.12 -8.39 -1.65
CA TRP A 42 40.01 -9.22 -2.45
C TRP A 42 40.13 -8.76 -3.90
N SER A 43 39.19 -7.96 -4.37
CA SER A 43 39.30 -7.34 -5.67
C SER A 43 40.46 -6.38 -5.68
N GLY A 44 41.40 -6.52 -6.63
CA GLY A 44 42.51 -5.60 -6.84
C GLY A 44 42.06 -4.19 -7.22
N ARG A 45 42.98 -3.24 -7.19
CA ARG A 45 42.72 -1.82 -7.55
C ARG A 45 42.30 -1.65 -9.00
N ASP A 46 42.76 -2.51 -9.89
CA ASP A 46 42.46 -2.47 -11.31
C ASP A 46 41.07 -3.07 -11.60
N SER A 47 40.10 -2.19 -11.86
CA SER A 47 38.70 -2.56 -12.16
C SER A 47 38.50 -3.10 -13.57
N THR A 48 39.51 -3.06 -14.44
CA THR A 48 39.39 -3.53 -15.83
C THR A 48 39.51 -5.06 -15.93
N ARG A 49 40.24 -5.68 -15.00
CA ARG A 49 40.41 -7.13 -14.97
C ARG A 49 39.11 -7.84 -14.64
N TRP A 50 38.78 -8.86 -15.43
CA TRP A 50 37.51 -9.61 -15.29
C TRP A 50 37.31 -10.24 -13.92
N ILE A 51 38.41 -10.77 -13.29
CA ILE A 51 38.39 -11.33 -11.93
C ILE A 51 37.97 -10.28 -10.91
N ASN A 52 38.61 -9.10 -10.95
CA ASN A 52 38.31 -8.01 -10.03
C ASN A 52 36.86 -7.50 -10.22
N ARG A 53 36.40 -7.45 -11.45
CA ARG A 53 35.00 -7.08 -11.77
C ARG A 53 34.02 -8.10 -11.19
N THR A 54 34.33 -9.38 -11.30
CA THR A 54 33.48 -10.45 -10.75
C THR A 54 33.48 -10.42 -9.22
N LEU A 55 34.64 -10.28 -8.57
CA LEU A 55 34.73 -10.16 -7.12
C LEU A 55 33.98 -8.94 -6.58
N ARG A 56 34.01 -7.80 -7.29
CA ARG A 56 33.24 -6.60 -6.93
C ARG A 56 31.73 -6.77 -7.13
N LYS A 57 31.30 -7.60 -8.08
CA LYS A 57 29.87 -7.92 -8.27
C LYS A 57 29.36 -8.91 -7.23
N LEU A 58 30.18 -9.84 -6.78
CA LEU A 58 29.83 -10.85 -5.78
C LEU A 58 29.97 -10.33 -4.34
N GLY A 59 30.82 -9.32 -4.14
CA GLY A 59 31.05 -8.71 -2.84
C GLY A 59 30.28 -7.40 -2.66
N ASP A 60 30.13 -6.97 -1.41
CA ASP A 60 29.56 -5.66 -1.05
C ASP A 60 30.66 -4.63 -0.86
N ALA A 61 30.52 -3.49 -1.51
CA ALA A 61 31.39 -2.36 -1.30
C ALA A 61 31.34 -1.89 0.18
N PRO A 62 32.45 -1.40 0.74
CA PRO A 62 32.44 -0.87 2.10
C PRO A 62 31.50 0.33 2.20
N VAL A 63 30.58 0.28 3.14
CA VAL A 63 29.69 1.41 3.42
C VAL A 63 30.49 2.51 4.10
N ILE A 64 30.62 3.64 3.40
CA ILE A 64 31.29 4.83 3.87
C ILE A 64 30.30 5.71 4.62
N TYR A 65 30.66 6.22 5.77
CA TYR A 65 29.80 7.12 6.54
C TYR A 65 29.46 8.38 5.75
N SER A 66 28.15 8.69 5.72
CA SER A 66 27.61 9.93 5.18
C SER A 66 26.91 10.72 6.28
N GLU A 67 27.32 11.97 6.45
CA GLU A 67 26.69 12.88 7.40
C GLU A 67 25.28 13.28 6.93
N GLU A 68 25.10 13.44 5.64
CA GLU A 68 23.80 13.75 5.03
C GLU A 68 22.79 12.66 5.34
N GLU A 69 23.10 11.38 5.09
CA GLU A 69 22.20 10.26 5.39
C GLU A 69 21.95 10.10 6.89
N THR A 70 22.93 10.43 7.73
CA THR A 70 22.77 10.46 9.18
C THR A 70 21.78 11.53 9.62
N ASN A 71 21.86 12.73 9.04
CA ASN A 71 20.92 13.82 9.33
C ASN A 71 19.50 13.51 8.82
N ARG A 72 19.37 12.96 7.62
CA ARG A 72 18.09 12.50 7.09
C ARG A 72 17.46 11.43 7.99
N THR A 73 18.22 10.42 8.40
CA THR A 73 17.76 9.40 9.35
C THR A 73 17.30 10.03 10.68
N ARG A 74 18.07 10.99 11.22
CA ARG A 74 17.70 11.73 12.44
C ARG A 74 16.34 12.40 12.28
N GLU A 75 16.15 13.12 11.18
CA GLU A 75 14.90 13.84 10.91
C GLU A 75 13.70 12.88 10.74
N GLU A 76 13.89 11.78 10.03
CA GLU A 76 12.84 10.78 9.83
C GLU A 76 12.46 10.08 11.13
N ILE A 77 13.44 9.69 11.97
CA ILE A 77 13.17 9.12 13.30
C ILE A 77 12.46 10.16 14.17
N THR A 78 12.89 11.42 14.16
CA THR A 78 12.25 12.48 14.94
C THR A 78 10.78 12.62 14.53
N LYS A 79 10.48 12.73 13.23
CA LYS A 79 9.10 12.79 12.72
C LYS A 79 8.29 11.56 13.09
N ALA A 80 8.88 10.36 12.98
CA ALA A 80 8.20 9.13 13.33
C ALA A 80 7.78 9.11 14.82
N VAL A 81 8.65 9.56 15.72
CA VAL A 81 8.36 9.62 17.16
C VAL A 81 7.36 10.74 17.48
N GLN A 82 7.47 11.88 16.80
CA GLN A 82 6.48 12.96 16.90
C GLN A 82 5.09 12.50 16.45
N ASN A 83 4.99 11.73 15.37
CA ASN A 83 3.74 11.15 14.90
C ASN A 83 3.10 10.17 15.90
N MET A 84 3.90 9.57 16.79
CA MET A 84 3.41 8.74 17.90
C MET A 84 2.92 9.59 19.11
N GLY A 85 2.87 10.93 18.96
CA GLY A 85 2.39 11.85 19.98
C GLY A 85 3.47 12.47 20.86
N TYR A 86 4.73 12.14 20.67
CA TYR A 86 5.87 12.71 21.43
C TYR A 86 6.42 13.96 20.72
N MET A 87 5.64 15.05 20.70
CA MET A 87 5.96 16.25 19.93
C MET A 87 7.29 16.91 20.32
N GLY A 88 7.74 16.72 21.57
CA GLY A 88 9.04 17.21 22.07
C GLY A 88 10.20 16.25 21.83
N ALA A 89 10.03 15.23 21.02
CA ALA A 89 11.07 14.24 20.79
C ALA A 89 12.31 14.84 20.14
N LEU A 90 13.48 14.42 20.64
CA LEU A 90 14.80 14.78 20.13
C LEU A 90 15.57 13.52 19.78
N VAL A 91 16.30 13.55 18.67
CA VAL A 91 17.14 12.44 18.22
C VAL A 91 18.56 12.95 18.00
N GLU A 92 19.51 12.37 18.75
CA GLU A 92 20.91 12.72 18.67
C GLU A 92 21.75 11.56 18.12
N PRO A 93 22.44 11.74 16.97
CA PRO A 93 23.36 10.74 16.45
C PRO A 93 24.68 10.80 17.20
N VAL A 94 25.02 9.76 17.95
CA VAL A 94 26.29 9.63 18.69
C VAL A 94 27.22 8.74 17.89
N ARG A 95 28.39 9.26 17.53
CA ARG A 95 29.41 8.57 16.75
C ARG A 95 30.54 8.08 17.68
N GLN A 96 30.84 6.81 17.59
CA GLN A 96 32.00 6.21 18.27
C GLN A 96 32.93 5.63 17.22
N VAL A 97 34.09 6.25 17.06
CA VAL A 97 35.11 5.80 16.09
C VAL A 97 36.20 5.08 16.84
N LYS A 98 36.50 3.85 16.43
CA LYS A 98 37.64 3.07 16.95
C LYS A 98 38.42 2.50 15.76
N LYS A 99 39.64 3.02 15.55
CA LYS A 99 40.48 2.71 14.38
C LYS A 99 39.68 3.05 13.08
N LYS A 100 39.51 2.08 12.18
CA LYS A 100 38.78 2.24 10.91
C LYS A 100 37.31 1.83 11.02
N LYS A 101 36.77 1.63 12.24
CA LYS A 101 35.40 1.18 12.50
C LYS A 101 34.62 2.28 13.18
N MET A 102 33.39 2.48 12.73
CA MET A 102 32.45 3.43 13.33
C MET A 102 31.21 2.69 13.84
N LYS A 103 30.79 3.04 15.03
CA LYS A 103 29.50 2.70 15.61
C LYS A 103 28.68 3.98 15.69
N LEU A 104 27.48 3.96 15.09
CA LEU A 104 26.52 5.05 15.11
C LEU A 104 25.34 4.66 16.00
N VAL A 105 25.01 5.48 16.98
CA VAL A 105 23.88 5.27 17.89
C VAL A 105 22.97 6.48 17.82
N TYR A 106 21.74 6.29 17.39
CA TYR A 106 20.70 7.31 17.48
C TYR A 106 20.06 7.24 18.87
N LYS A 107 20.34 8.21 19.70
CA LYS A 107 19.69 8.37 21.02
C LYS A 107 18.39 9.13 20.82
N VAL A 108 17.28 8.50 21.16
CA VAL A 108 15.95 9.07 21.10
C VAL A 108 15.47 9.43 22.49
N THR A 109 15.23 10.71 22.71
CA THR A 109 14.60 11.24 23.94
C THR A 109 13.19 11.65 23.59
N THR A 110 12.19 10.95 24.13
CA THR A 110 10.79 11.10 23.71
C THR A 110 10.08 12.28 24.38
N GLY A 111 10.38 12.56 25.64
CA GLY A 111 9.62 13.51 26.43
C GLY A 111 8.22 12.97 26.82
N LYS A 112 7.29 13.88 27.14
CA LYS A 112 5.91 13.51 27.50
C LYS A 112 5.03 13.44 26.25
N PRO A 113 4.18 12.39 26.11
CA PRO A 113 3.25 12.28 24.99
C PRO A 113 2.04 13.21 25.18
N TYR A 114 1.51 13.71 24.07
CA TYR A 114 0.23 14.39 24.05
C TYR A 114 -0.92 13.38 24.09
N LYS A 115 -2.02 13.74 24.78
CA LYS A 115 -3.25 12.95 24.86
C LYS A 115 -4.45 13.72 24.34
N VAL A 116 -5.38 13.02 23.73
CA VAL A 116 -6.66 13.59 23.31
C VAL A 116 -7.51 13.89 24.53
N ARG A 117 -7.87 15.16 24.72
CA ARG A 117 -8.76 15.61 25.80
C ARG A 117 -10.23 15.48 25.42
N THR A 118 -10.58 16.06 24.25
CA THR A 118 -11.94 16.01 23.71
C THR A 118 -11.90 15.54 22.28
N LEU A 119 -12.93 14.79 21.88
CA LEU A 119 -13.10 14.31 20.53
C LEU A 119 -14.43 14.82 19.96
N LYS A 120 -14.37 15.61 18.87
CA LYS A 120 -15.55 16.16 18.19
C LYS A 120 -15.63 15.68 16.76
N TYR A 121 -16.85 15.60 16.23
CA TYR A 121 -17.14 15.23 14.85
C TYR A 121 -17.91 16.35 14.17
N ASP A 122 -17.32 16.98 13.18
CA ASP A 122 -17.93 17.98 12.31
C ASP A 122 -18.30 17.33 10.97
N ILE A 123 -19.50 16.75 10.91
CA ILE A 123 -20.02 16.04 9.76
C ILE A 123 -21.38 16.65 9.43
N GLN A 124 -21.44 17.32 8.27
CA GLN A 124 -22.66 17.99 7.79
C GLN A 124 -23.62 16.99 7.10
N ASP A 125 -23.10 15.97 6.43
CA ASP A 125 -23.89 14.92 5.79
C ASP A 125 -24.60 14.05 6.83
N SER A 126 -25.92 14.20 6.95
CA SER A 126 -26.73 13.51 7.96
C SER A 126 -26.69 11.98 7.85
N LYS A 127 -26.61 11.44 6.62
CA LYS A 127 -26.54 9.99 6.39
C LYS A 127 -25.18 9.45 6.87
N ILE A 128 -24.10 10.10 6.50
CA ILE A 128 -22.76 9.69 6.93
C ILE A 128 -22.63 9.85 8.44
N LYS A 129 -23.16 10.93 9.02
CA LYS A 129 -23.18 11.13 10.47
C LYS A 129 -23.87 9.98 11.19
N GLU A 130 -25.01 9.50 10.67
CA GLU A 130 -25.71 8.37 11.26
C GLU A 130 -24.92 7.04 11.11
N TYR A 131 -24.27 6.78 9.95
CA TYR A 131 -23.34 5.65 9.81
C TYR A 131 -22.20 5.70 10.83
N MET A 132 -21.62 6.86 11.03
CA MET A 132 -20.54 7.03 12.03
C MET A 132 -21.03 6.79 13.45
N ARG A 133 -22.25 7.23 13.77
CA ARG A 133 -22.85 7.01 15.08
C ARG A 133 -23.11 5.52 15.35
N GLN A 134 -23.64 4.79 14.37
CA GLN A 134 -23.86 3.34 14.48
C GLN A 134 -22.54 2.57 14.61
N ASP A 135 -21.47 3.07 14.02
CA ASP A 135 -20.16 2.45 13.98
C ASP A 135 -19.24 2.89 15.15
N SER A 136 -19.77 3.66 16.10
CA SER A 136 -19.02 4.25 17.21
C SER A 136 -18.33 3.23 18.12
N ALA A 137 -18.83 2.00 18.19
CA ALA A 137 -18.23 0.93 18.99
C ALA A 137 -16.91 0.39 18.43
N VAL A 138 -16.62 0.63 17.15
CA VAL A 138 -15.42 0.13 16.46
C VAL A 138 -14.46 1.24 16.01
N THR A 139 -14.71 2.48 16.43
CA THR A 139 -13.79 3.59 16.19
C THR A 139 -12.45 3.37 16.88
N LEU A 140 -11.39 3.79 16.23
CA LEU A 140 -10.04 3.76 16.80
C LEU A 140 -9.74 4.98 17.68
N LEU A 141 -10.64 5.98 17.67
CA LEU A 141 -10.47 7.23 18.41
C LEU A 141 -11.23 7.19 19.73
N SER A 142 -10.57 7.66 20.78
CA SER A 142 -11.19 7.83 22.11
C SER A 142 -10.54 8.98 22.85
N GLU A 143 -11.30 9.59 23.76
CA GLU A 143 -10.74 10.54 24.73
C GLU A 143 -9.76 9.81 25.65
N GLY A 144 -8.67 10.48 26.03
CA GLY A 144 -7.58 9.93 26.83
C GLY A 144 -6.52 9.12 26.05
N MET A 145 -6.76 8.77 24.77
CA MET A 145 -5.75 8.10 23.94
C MET A 145 -4.53 9.00 23.70
N TYR A 146 -3.39 8.43 23.35
CA TYR A 146 -2.27 9.20 22.83
C TYR A 146 -2.63 9.82 21.47
N PHE A 147 -2.16 11.05 21.27
CA PHE A 147 -2.32 11.72 19.98
C PHE A 147 -1.36 11.11 18.96
N ASP A 148 -1.75 9.99 18.35
CA ASP A 148 -0.96 9.26 17.36
C ASP A 148 -1.52 9.49 15.95
N VAL A 149 -0.74 10.16 15.11
CA VAL A 149 -1.11 10.45 13.71
C VAL A 149 -1.35 9.18 12.89
N ASN A 150 -0.65 8.08 13.22
CA ASN A 150 -0.87 6.80 12.53
C ASN A 150 -2.26 6.22 12.88
N VAL A 151 -2.72 6.38 14.12
CA VAL A 151 -4.07 5.97 14.52
C VAL A 151 -5.12 6.86 13.85
N LEU A 152 -4.87 8.17 13.74
CA LEU A 152 -5.75 9.09 13.01
C LEU A 152 -5.87 8.68 11.52
N ASP A 153 -4.76 8.35 10.88
CA ASP A 153 -4.78 7.91 9.47
C ASP A 153 -5.44 6.53 9.31
N ALA A 154 -5.23 5.61 10.24
CA ALA A 154 -5.91 4.32 10.27
C ALA A 154 -7.44 4.48 10.41
N GLU A 155 -7.90 5.43 11.24
CA GLU A 155 -9.33 5.75 11.37
C GLU A 155 -9.90 6.37 10.08
N ARG A 156 -9.17 7.28 9.41
CA ARG A 156 -9.55 7.78 8.10
C ARG A 156 -9.75 6.64 7.09
N GLN A 157 -8.82 5.69 7.09
CA GLN A 157 -8.90 4.52 6.20
C GLN A 157 -10.08 3.61 6.57
N ARG A 158 -10.33 3.39 7.87
CA ARG A 158 -11.45 2.59 8.37
C ARG A 158 -12.79 3.18 7.92
N ILE A 159 -12.97 4.50 8.14
CA ILE A 159 -14.19 5.21 7.71
C ILE A 159 -14.35 5.14 6.20
N THR A 160 -13.29 5.39 5.44
CA THR A 160 -13.30 5.32 3.98
C THR A 160 -13.75 3.93 3.50
N ASN A 161 -13.16 2.88 4.03
CA ASN A 161 -13.53 1.50 3.68
C ASN A 161 -15.00 1.20 4.01
N LYS A 162 -15.47 1.69 5.16
CA LYS A 162 -16.87 1.52 5.57
C LYS A 162 -17.84 2.21 4.60
N LEU A 163 -17.54 3.42 4.20
CA LEU A 163 -18.37 4.18 3.25
C LEU A 163 -18.34 3.56 1.85
N LEU A 164 -17.17 3.13 1.36
CA LEU A 164 -17.05 2.40 0.09
C LEU A 164 -17.83 1.08 0.08
N GLN A 165 -17.95 0.40 1.22
CA GLN A 165 -18.78 -0.80 1.37
C GLN A 165 -20.28 -0.50 1.40
N ASN A 166 -20.66 0.75 1.64
CA ASN A 166 -22.05 1.20 1.75
C ASN A 166 -22.49 2.10 0.58
N GLY A 167 -21.90 1.93 -0.59
CA GLY A 167 -22.34 2.58 -1.81
C GLY A 167 -21.68 3.90 -2.16
N TYR A 168 -20.84 4.46 -1.32
CA TYR A 168 -20.21 5.76 -1.57
C TYR A 168 -19.01 5.64 -2.52
N TYR A 169 -19.26 5.25 -3.77
CA TYR A 169 -18.23 4.95 -4.80
C TYR A 169 -17.18 6.04 -5.00
N LYS A 170 -17.56 7.31 -4.94
CA LYS A 170 -16.65 8.46 -5.12
C LYS A 170 -15.97 8.92 -3.83
N PHE A 171 -16.24 8.26 -2.71
CA PHE A 171 -15.62 8.65 -1.45
C PHE A 171 -14.15 8.23 -1.41
N ASN A 172 -13.30 9.09 -0.87
CA ASN A 172 -11.89 8.79 -0.64
C ASN A 172 -11.42 9.37 0.70
N LYS A 173 -10.25 8.97 1.13
CA LYS A 173 -9.65 9.34 2.42
C LYS A 173 -9.43 10.86 2.57
N GLU A 174 -9.23 11.57 1.47
CA GLU A 174 -8.93 13.01 1.49
C GLU A 174 -10.12 13.89 1.91
N TYR A 175 -11.34 13.35 1.90
CA TYR A 175 -12.50 14.03 2.48
C TYR A 175 -12.48 14.09 4.00
N ILE A 176 -11.62 13.32 4.67
CA ILE A 176 -11.50 13.30 6.12
C ILE A 176 -10.22 14.02 6.52
N SER A 177 -10.36 15.04 7.35
CA SER A 177 -9.26 15.79 7.94
C SER A 177 -9.43 15.93 9.45
N TYR A 178 -8.37 16.32 10.13
CA TYR A 178 -8.40 16.58 11.56
C TYR A 178 -7.88 17.98 11.87
N THR A 179 -8.52 18.64 12.82
CA THR A 179 -7.97 19.80 13.50
C THR A 179 -7.57 19.40 14.92
N ALA A 180 -6.37 19.73 15.31
CA ALA A 180 -5.81 19.39 16.61
C ALA A 180 -5.34 20.66 17.30
N ASP A 181 -6.08 21.11 18.33
CA ASP A 181 -5.79 22.32 19.07
C ASP A 181 -5.11 21.95 20.40
N THR A 182 -3.86 22.39 20.58
CA THR A 182 -3.11 22.13 21.81
C THR A 182 -3.61 23.00 22.96
N VAL A 183 -3.84 22.39 24.11
CA VAL A 183 -4.22 23.11 25.31
C VAL A 183 -2.98 23.73 25.96
N ARG A 184 -2.99 25.05 26.12
CA ARG A 184 -1.86 25.81 26.65
C ARG A 184 -1.34 25.28 27.98
N ASN A 185 -0.02 25.16 28.13
CA ASN A 185 0.65 24.63 29.30
C ASN A 185 0.24 23.22 29.74
N SER A 186 -0.18 22.38 28.77
CA SER A 186 -0.55 21.00 29.02
C SER A 186 -0.03 20.09 27.90
N TYR A 187 -0.12 18.77 28.12
CA TYR A 187 0.13 17.75 27.10
C TYR A 187 -1.21 17.18 26.58
N LEU A 188 -2.18 18.09 26.37
CA LEU A 188 -3.54 17.74 25.96
C LEU A 188 -3.85 18.40 24.61
N VAL A 189 -4.68 17.71 23.81
CA VAL A 189 -5.13 18.15 22.49
C VAL A 189 -6.63 17.99 22.39
N ASP A 190 -7.31 19.01 21.90
CA ASP A 190 -8.71 18.92 21.48
C ASP A 190 -8.73 18.53 19.99
N LEU A 191 -9.31 17.38 19.69
CA LEU A 191 -9.33 16.79 18.36
C LEU A 191 -10.71 16.93 17.74
N THR A 192 -10.78 17.49 16.53
CA THR A 192 -12.00 17.54 15.72
C THR A 192 -11.79 16.83 14.39
N LEU A 193 -12.62 15.81 14.13
CA LEU A 193 -12.70 15.17 12.82
C LEU A 193 -13.65 15.96 11.94
N HIS A 194 -13.17 16.37 10.77
CA HIS A 194 -13.96 17.05 9.73
C HIS A 194 -14.18 16.13 8.56
N LEU A 195 -15.41 16.09 8.04
CA LEU A 195 -15.74 15.42 6.80
C LEU A 195 -16.19 16.45 5.78
N ALA A 196 -15.34 16.67 4.78
CA ALA A 196 -15.60 17.64 3.71
C ALA A 196 -16.75 17.16 2.81
N PRO A 197 -17.62 18.07 2.33
CA PRO A 197 -18.66 17.75 1.35
C PRO A 197 -18.05 17.36 -0.01
N TYR A 198 -18.83 16.65 -0.82
CA TYR A 198 -18.44 16.32 -2.18
C TYR A 198 -18.42 17.57 -3.08
N ARG A 199 -17.36 17.71 -3.88
CA ARG A 199 -17.24 18.68 -4.98
C ARG A 199 -16.64 17.99 -6.18
N GLN A 200 -17.21 18.20 -7.36
CA GLN A 200 -16.65 17.64 -8.59
C GLN A 200 -15.46 18.47 -9.06
N HIS A 201 -15.58 19.80 -8.94
CA HIS A 201 -14.50 20.78 -9.15
C HIS A 201 -14.44 21.73 -7.95
N ASN A 202 -13.31 22.38 -7.75
CA ASN A 202 -13.12 23.28 -6.58
C ASN A 202 -14.10 24.43 -6.49
N GLU A 203 -14.64 24.89 -7.64
CA GLU A 203 -15.59 26.00 -7.75
C GLU A 203 -17.06 25.56 -7.62
N ASP A 204 -17.34 24.25 -7.60
CA ASP A 204 -18.70 23.74 -7.51
C ASP A 204 -19.31 23.96 -6.12
N THR A 205 -20.63 24.09 -6.08
CA THR A 205 -21.38 24.13 -4.82
C THR A 205 -21.21 22.81 -4.06
N PRO A 206 -20.94 22.87 -2.74
CA PRO A 206 -20.82 21.67 -1.91
C PRO A 206 -22.09 20.84 -1.95
N GLN A 207 -21.96 19.53 -2.11
CA GLN A 207 -23.07 18.56 -2.13
C GLN A 207 -22.82 17.43 -1.14
N ASN A 208 -23.88 16.76 -0.71
CA ASN A 208 -23.75 15.54 0.06
C ASN A 208 -23.15 14.43 -0.81
N HIS A 209 -22.40 13.53 -0.18
CA HIS A 209 -21.91 12.34 -0.86
C HIS A 209 -23.06 11.44 -1.29
N ARG A 210 -23.01 10.92 -2.52
CA ARG A 210 -24.07 10.08 -3.08
C ARG A 210 -23.74 8.60 -2.93
N GLN A 211 -24.77 7.81 -2.62
CA GLN A 211 -24.69 6.35 -2.70
C GLN A 211 -25.03 5.92 -4.13
N TYR A 212 -24.21 5.05 -4.69
CA TYR A 212 -24.34 4.51 -6.04
C TYR A 212 -24.90 3.09 -6.02
N THR A 213 -25.80 2.80 -6.95
CA THR A 213 -26.37 1.47 -7.19
C THR A 213 -25.81 0.90 -8.48
N ILE A 214 -25.52 -0.39 -8.50
CA ILE A 214 -25.07 -1.08 -9.72
C ILE A 214 -26.29 -1.23 -10.66
N ASN A 215 -26.22 -0.60 -11.82
CA ASN A 215 -27.26 -0.70 -12.85
C ASN A 215 -27.10 -1.97 -13.68
N LYS A 216 -25.93 -2.18 -14.28
CA LYS A 216 -25.65 -3.28 -15.19
C LYS A 216 -24.22 -3.77 -14.99
N VAL A 217 -24.02 -5.08 -15.17
CA VAL A 217 -22.65 -5.66 -15.23
C VAL A 217 -22.49 -6.34 -16.58
N SER A 218 -21.41 -6.02 -17.28
CA SER A 218 -21.06 -6.56 -18.59
C SER A 218 -19.67 -7.18 -18.54
N PHE A 219 -19.47 -8.28 -19.28
CA PHE A 219 -18.17 -8.91 -19.44
C PHE A 219 -17.56 -8.59 -20.79
N ILE A 220 -16.24 -8.39 -20.84
CA ILE A 220 -15.45 -8.28 -22.06
C ILE A 220 -14.30 -9.28 -21.91
N THR A 221 -14.33 -10.39 -22.65
CA THR A 221 -13.44 -11.54 -22.42
C THR A 221 -12.12 -11.50 -23.18
N ASP A 222 -12.02 -10.65 -24.22
CA ASP A 222 -10.81 -10.52 -25.04
C ASP A 222 -10.18 -9.12 -24.91
N TYR A 223 -10.16 -8.60 -23.67
CA TYR A 223 -9.58 -7.30 -23.42
C TYR A 223 -8.05 -7.33 -23.53
N ASN A 224 -7.52 -6.52 -24.44
CA ASN A 224 -6.08 -6.31 -24.58
C ASN A 224 -5.68 -4.93 -24.07
N VAL A 225 -4.94 -4.89 -22.96
CA VAL A 225 -4.50 -3.65 -22.31
C VAL A 225 -3.68 -2.77 -23.25
N LEU A 226 -2.81 -3.38 -24.07
CA LEU A 226 -1.95 -2.63 -25.00
C LEU A 226 -2.74 -2.00 -26.15
N GLN A 227 -3.69 -2.73 -26.72
CA GLN A 227 -4.55 -2.20 -27.78
C GLN A 227 -5.49 -1.10 -27.26
N ALA A 228 -6.07 -1.30 -26.07
CA ALA A 228 -6.94 -0.32 -25.45
C ALA A 228 -6.22 1.00 -25.13
N SER A 229 -4.92 0.94 -24.82
CA SER A 229 -4.12 2.14 -24.56
C SER A 229 -3.67 2.88 -25.82
N THR A 230 -3.49 2.16 -26.94
CA THR A 230 -2.98 2.75 -28.20
C THR A 230 -4.09 3.17 -29.14
N GLN A 231 -5.21 2.42 -29.19
CA GLN A 231 -6.28 2.66 -30.17
C GLN A 231 -7.55 3.26 -29.56
N ASN A 232 -7.60 3.40 -28.24
CA ASN A 232 -8.77 3.88 -27.49
C ASN A 232 -10.08 3.14 -27.82
N SER A 233 -9.99 1.90 -28.36
CA SER A 233 -11.09 1.06 -28.77
C SER A 233 -10.91 -0.37 -28.28
N ILE A 234 -12.03 -1.01 -27.93
CA ILE A 234 -12.07 -2.41 -27.57
C ILE A 234 -12.71 -3.15 -28.75
N GLU A 235 -11.93 -4.02 -29.40
CA GLU A 235 -12.43 -4.85 -30.50
C GLU A 235 -13.29 -5.99 -29.97
N VAL A 236 -14.58 -5.90 -30.17
CA VAL A 236 -15.55 -6.96 -29.90
C VAL A 236 -16.42 -7.16 -31.13
N ASN A 237 -16.53 -8.41 -31.60
CA ASN A 237 -17.23 -8.74 -32.85
C ASN A 237 -18.55 -9.46 -32.58
N ASP A 238 -18.71 -10.04 -31.38
CA ASP A 238 -19.88 -10.84 -31.05
C ASP A 238 -20.26 -10.71 -29.56
N SER A 239 -21.47 -11.09 -29.24
CA SER A 239 -21.98 -11.01 -27.86
C SER A 239 -23.01 -12.11 -27.59
N LEU A 240 -23.10 -12.53 -26.36
CA LEU A 240 -24.14 -13.41 -25.88
C LEU A 240 -24.69 -12.92 -24.51
N HIS A 241 -25.88 -13.33 -24.18
CA HIS A 241 -26.48 -13.08 -22.87
C HIS A 241 -26.57 -14.36 -22.06
N TYR A 242 -26.07 -14.32 -20.84
CA TYR A 242 -26.16 -15.43 -19.90
C TYR A 242 -26.61 -14.95 -18.52
N LYS A 243 -27.75 -15.45 -18.04
CA LYS A 243 -28.36 -15.07 -16.74
C LYS A 243 -28.48 -13.55 -16.54
N GLY A 244 -28.83 -12.81 -17.59
CA GLY A 244 -29.00 -11.36 -17.55
C GLY A 244 -27.68 -10.56 -17.69
N PHE A 245 -26.53 -11.23 -17.83
CA PHE A 245 -25.26 -10.59 -18.06
C PHE A 245 -24.87 -10.63 -19.54
N PRO A 246 -24.65 -9.49 -20.21
CA PRO A 246 -24.07 -9.47 -21.54
C PRO A 246 -22.57 -9.78 -21.47
N ILE A 247 -22.12 -10.64 -22.36
CA ILE A 247 -20.74 -11.09 -22.51
C ILE A 247 -20.30 -10.77 -23.92
N TYR A 248 -19.32 -9.90 -24.05
CA TYR A 248 -18.73 -9.45 -25.31
C TYR A 248 -17.41 -10.17 -25.55
N TYR A 249 -17.17 -10.66 -26.74
CA TYR A 249 -15.95 -11.39 -27.12
C TYR A 249 -15.57 -11.10 -28.59
N LYS A 250 -14.32 -11.40 -28.99
CA LYS A 250 -13.81 -11.09 -30.33
C LYS A 250 -14.16 -12.20 -31.32
N ASP A 251 -13.67 -13.41 -31.12
CA ASP A 251 -13.83 -14.50 -32.08
C ASP A 251 -14.56 -15.69 -31.48
N LYS A 252 -14.06 -16.26 -30.39
CA LYS A 252 -14.65 -17.41 -29.70
C LYS A 252 -14.55 -17.22 -28.19
N LEU A 253 -15.66 -17.45 -27.52
CA LEU A 253 -15.68 -17.43 -26.06
C LEU A 253 -14.86 -18.60 -25.50
N TYR A 254 -13.75 -18.30 -24.86
CA TYR A 254 -12.83 -19.30 -24.30
C TYR A 254 -13.16 -19.73 -22.87
N LEU A 255 -13.92 -18.91 -22.14
CA LEU A 255 -14.43 -19.22 -20.81
C LEU A 255 -15.93 -19.55 -20.87
N ARG A 256 -16.32 -20.61 -20.18
CA ARG A 256 -17.75 -20.94 -20.06
C ARG A 256 -18.47 -19.81 -19.33
N PRO A 257 -19.64 -19.34 -19.79
CA PRO A 257 -20.42 -18.26 -19.15
C PRO A 257 -20.66 -18.49 -17.67
N LYS A 258 -20.89 -19.74 -17.25
CA LYS A 258 -21.03 -20.13 -15.84
C LYS A 258 -19.81 -19.79 -15.01
N VAL A 259 -18.59 -19.90 -15.55
CA VAL A 259 -17.34 -19.55 -14.83
C VAL A 259 -17.29 -18.06 -14.60
N LEU A 260 -17.69 -17.26 -15.59
CA LEU A 260 -17.74 -15.80 -15.45
C LEU A 260 -18.70 -15.40 -14.33
N THR A 261 -19.94 -15.87 -14.37
CA THR A 261 -20.97 -15.45 -13.40
C THR A 261 -20.72 -16.00 -11.99
N ASN A 262 -20.17 -17.21 -11.83
CA ASN A 262 -19.93 -17.79 -10.51
C ASN A 262 -18.83 -17.09 -9.72
N ASN A 263 -17.88 -16.46 -10.41
CA ASN A 263 -16.77 -15.73 -9.79
C ASN A 263 -17.08 -14.25 -9.55
N LEU A 264 -18.18 -13.75 -10.09
CA LEU A 264 -18.66 -12.38 -9.89
C LEU A 264 -19.30 -12.22 -8.51
N ARG A 265 -19.00 -11.13 -7.82
CA ARG A 265 -19.65 -10.72 -6.56
C ARG A 265 -20.36 -9.38 -6.66
N ILE A 266 -20.33 -8.77 -7.83
CA ILE A 266 -21.01 -7.51 -8.12
C ILE A 266 -22.38 -7.85 -8.69
N THR A 267 -23.45 -7.42 -8.01
CA THR A 267 -24.83 -7.78 -8.39
C THR A 267 -25.59 -6.53 -8.87
N PRO A 268 -26.21 -6.56 -10.05
CA PRO A 268 -27.11 -5.50 -10.49
C PRO A 268 -28.25 -5.25 -9.49
N GLY A 269 -28.65 -3.99 -9.32
CA GLY A 269 -29.71 -3.59 -8.39
C GLY A 269 -29.26 -3.40 -6.95
N THR A 270 -28.02 -3.79 -6.58
CA THR A 270 -27.49 -3.59 -5.23
C THR A 270 -26.62 -2.32 -5.14
N LEU A 271 -26.41 -1.82 -3.93
CA LEU A 271 -25.44 -0.75 -3.71
C LEU A 271 -24.03 -1.20 -4.13
N TYR A 272 -23.26 -0.24 -4.63
CA TYR A 272 -21.81 -0.43 -4.82
C TYR A 272 -21.17 -0.89 -3.51
N ASN A 273 -20.29 -1.87 -3.61
CA ASN A 273 -19.56 -2.38 -2.46
C ASN A 273 -18.13 -2.75 -2.85
N GLU A 274 -17.18 -1.98 -2.36
CA GLU A 274 -15.75 -2.17 -2.66
C GLU A 274 -15.25 -3.58 -2.28
N GLN A 275 -15.72 -4.14 -1.18
CA GLN A 275 -15.31 -5.49 -0.77
C GLN A 275 -15.75 -6.56 -1.78
N ASN A 276 -16.94 -6.39 -2.39
CA ASN A 276 -17.42 -7.29 -3.45
C ASN A 276 -16.59 -7.14 -4.74
N VAL A 277 -16.15 -5.94 -5.05
CA VAL A 277 -15.20 -5.68 -6.16
C VAL A 277 -13.88 -6.41 -5.90
N GLN A 278 -13.29 -6.26 -4.72
CA GLN A 278 -12.03 -6.91 -4.34
C GLN A 278 -12.15 -8.45 -4.32
N ARG A 279 -13.28 -8.97 -3.83
CA ARG A 279 -13.58 -10.41 -3.89
C ARG A 279 -13.71 -10.91 -5.34
N THR A 280 -14.28 -10.10 -6.23
CA THR A 280 -14.37 -10.41 -7.65
C THR A 280 -12.98 -10.47 -8.28
N TYR A 281 -12.11 -9.49 -8.01
CA TYR A 281 -10.71 -9.52 -8.44
C TYR A 281 -9.98 -10.79 -7.92
N SER A 282 -10.12 -11.09 -6.64
CA SER A 282 -9.51 -12.28 -6.03
C SER A 282 -10.00 -13.58 -6.65
N ASN A 283 -11.30 -13.70 -6.95
CA ASN A 283 -11.86 -14.89 -7.56
C ASN A 283 -11.33 -15.10 -8.99
N TYR A 284 -11.30 -14.05 -9.81
CA TYR A 284 -10.75 -14.15 -11.17
C TYR A 284 -9.24 -14.34 -11.17
N GLY A 285 -8.52 -13.75 -10.23
CA GLY A 285 -7.06 -13.90 -10.09
C GLY A 285 -6.60 -15.34 -9.79
N ARG A 286 -7.51 -16.19 -9.28
CA ARG A 286 -7.24 -17.63 -9.07
C ARG A 286 -7.42 -18.48 -10.33
N LEU A 287 -7.99 -17.92 -11.39
CA LEU A 287 -8.22 -18.64 -12.64
C LEU A 287 -6.97 -18.56 -13.51
N GLN A 288 -6.26 -19.66 -13.66
CA GLN A 288 -5.04 -19.75 -14.49
C GLN A 288 -5.28 -19.38 -15.97
N ALA A 289 -6.53 -19.53 -16.44
CA ALA A 289 -6.93 -19.13 -17.79
C ALA A 289 -6.91 -17.61 -18.01
N LEU A 290 -6.82 -16.83 -16.94
CA LEU A 290 -6.80 -15.37 -16.99
C LEU A 290 -5.41 -14.83 -16.63
N LYS A 291 -4.93 -13.87 -17.42
CA LYS A 291 -3.70 -13.15 -17.13
C LYS A 291 -3.96 -11.87 -16.33
N TYR A 292 -4.98 -11.12 -16.75
CA TYR A 292 -5.37 -9.86 -16.08
C TYR A 292 -6.89 -9.76 -15.99
N THR A 293 -7.34 -9.12 -14.92
CA THR A 293 -8.72 -8.70 -14.71
C THR A 293 -8.73 -7.21 -14.45
N ASN A 294 -9.59 -6.46 -15.12
CA ASN A 294 -9.82 -5.05 -14.89
C ASN A 294 -11.32 -4.80 -14.76
N ILE A 295 -11.75 -4.13 -13.70
CA ILE A 295 -13.16 -3.80 -13.47
C ILE A 295 -13.27 -2.27 -13.50
N ARG A 296 -14.04 -1.74 -14.43
CA ARG A 296 -14.31 -0.31 -14.55
C ARG A 296 -15.78 0.00 -14.34
N PHE A 297 -16.02 1.11 -13.69
CA PHE A 297 -17.34 1.63 -13.43
C PHE A 297 -17.55 2.94 -14.18
N PHE A 298 -18.70 3.07 -14.84
CA PHE A 298 -19.10 4.28 -15.53
C PHE A 298 -20.46 4.74 -15.00
N GLU A 299 -20.59 6.03 -14.72
CA GLU A 299 -21.84 6.62 -14.30
C GLU A 299 -22.85 6.65 -15.46
N VAL A 300 -24.11 6.40 -15.14
CA VAL A 300 -25.21 6.52 -16.10
C VAL A 300 -25.63 7.98 -16.17
N GLN A 301 -25.30 8.65 -17.28
CA GLN A 301 -25.41 10.10 -17.44
C GLN A 301 -26.85 10.67 -17.43
N GLN A 302 -27.88 9.89 -17.63
CA GLN A 302 -29.26 10.37 -17.80
C GLN A 302 -30.19 9.97 -16.66
N SER A 303 -29.66 9.65 -15.49
CA SER A 303 -30.47 9.22 -14.36
C SER A 303 -30.31 10.16 -13.18
N ASP A 304 -31.42 10.68 -12.64
CA ASP A 304 -31.42 11.42 -11.36
C ASP A 304 -30.89 10.59 -10.19
N SER A 305 -30.90 9.26 -10.33
CA SER A 305 -30.34 8.34 -9.37
C SER A 305 -28.88 8.00 -9.72
N ALA A 306 -28.00 8.06 -8.74
CA ALA A 306 -26.59 7.69 -8.90
C ALA A 306 -26.44 6.18 -9.22
N LYS A 307 -26.22 5.86 -10.49
CA LYS A 307 -26.12 4.48 -11.00
C LYS A 307 -24.81 4.24 -11.70
N LEU A 308 -24.26 3.03 -11.55
CA LEU A 308 -23.00 2.59 -12.15
C LEU A 308 -23.23 1.41 -13.09
N ASN A 309 -22.69 1.50 -14.30
CA ASN A 309 -22.46 0.35 -15.17
C ASN A 309 -21.07 -0.21 -14.91
N ALA A 310 -20.97 -1.49 -14.56
CA ALA A 310 -19.72 -2.19 -14.33
C ALA A 310 -19.32 -2.98 -15.58
N TYR A 311 -18.05 -2.86 -15.99
CA TYR A 311 -17.45 -3.64 -17.06
C TYR A 311 -16.32 -4.49 -16.48
N VAL A 312 -16.48 -5.80 -16.54
CA VAL A 312 -15.48 -6.78 -16.13
C VAL A 312 -14.70 -7.19 -17.37
N MET A 313 -13.50 -6.64 -17.50
CA MET A 313 -12.61 -6.83 -18.64
C MET A 313 -11.57 -7.88 -18.29
N LEU A 314 -11.51 -8.95 -19.07
CA LEU A 314 -10.68 -10.11 -18.81
C LEU A 314 -9.68 -10.32 -19.95
N THR A 315 -8.41 -10.45 -19.60
CA THR A 315 -7.35 -10.77 -20.54
C THR A 315 -6.98 -12.24 -20.42
N ARG A 316 -7.01 -12.94 -21.50
CA ARG A 316 -6.67 -14.36 -21.58
C ARG A 316 -5.22 -14.62 -21.22
N GLY A 317 -4.97 -15.68 -20.45
CA GLY A 317 -3.65 -16.25 -20.21
C GLY A 317 -3.11 -16.99 -21.45
N LYS A 318 -1.82 -17.31 -21.44
CA LYS A 318 -1.25 -18.19 -22.46
C LYS A 318 -1.78 -19.62 -22.26
N HIS A 319 -2.11 -20.32 -23.36
CA HIS A 319 -2.55 -21.71 -23.27
C HIS A 319 -1.47 -22.64 -22.73
N GLN A 320 -0.23 -22.35 -23.08
CA GLN A 320 0.93 -23.15 -22.70
C GLN A 320 2.09 -22.22 -22.38
N SER A 321 2.83 -22.54 -21.34
CA SER A 321 4.09 -21.86 -21.04
C SER A 321 5.15 -22.90 -20.65
N VAL A 322 6.37 -22.64 -21.09
CA VAL A 322 7.57 -23.37 -20.68
C VAL A 322 8.45 -22.37 -19.95
N SER A 323 8.80 -22.65 -18.72
CA SER A 323 9.79 -21.88 -17.96
C SER A 323 11.03 -22.73 -17.69
N PHE A 324 12.19 -22.12 -17.91
CA PHE A 324 13.48 -22.67 -17.52
C PHE A 324 14.03 -21.84 -16.40
N GLU A 325 14.37 -22.46 -15.30
CA GLU A 325 14.95 -21.80 -14.14
C GLU A 325 16.26 -22.48 -13.79
N VAL A 326 17.32 -21.69 -13.67
CA VAL A 326 18.65 -22.17 -13.30
C VAL A 326 19.06 -21.42 -12.04
N GLU A 327 19.24 -22.14 -10.96
CA GLU A 327 19.66 -21.62 -9.67
C GLU A 327 21.08 -22.08 -9.35
N GLY A 328 21.92 -21.15 -8.96
CA GLY A 328 23.21 -21.43 -8.33
C GLY A 328 23.10 -21.20 -6.84
N THR A 329 23.34 -22.22 -6.03
CA THR A 329 23.33 -22.11 -4.58
C THR A 329 24.73 -22.26 -4.02
N ASN A 330 25.07 -21.44 -3.04
CA ASN A 330 26.31 -21.56 -2.26
C ASN A 330 25.94 -21.63 -0.78
N SER A 331 25.95 -22.84 -0.23
CA SER A 331 25.67 -23.10 1.17
C SER A 331 26.90 -23.60 1.87
N ALA A 332 27.45 -22.80 2.79
CA ALA A 332 28.55 -23.18 3.68
C ALA A 332 29.80 -23.75 2.99
N GLY A 333 30.08 -23.30 1.76
CA GLY A 333 31.26 -23.75 0.99
C GLY A 333 30.93 -24.82 -0.05
N ASP A 334 29.71 -25.36 -0.04
CA ASP A 334 29.24 -26.25 -1.08
C ASP A 334 28.53 -25.46 -2.19
N LEU A 335 29.05 -25.60 -3.40
CA LEU A 335 28.45 -25.04 -4.60
C LEU A 335 27.42 -26.02 -5.15
N GLY A 336 26.17 -25.63 -5.18
CA GLY A 336 25.10 -26.37 -5.81
C GLY A 336 24.57 -25.66 -7.05
N ALA A 337 24.18 -26.39 -8.05
CA ALA A 337 23.41 -25.90 -9.19
C ALA A 337 22.13 -26.71 -9.32
N ALA A 338 21.01 -26.04 -9.48
CA ALA A 338 19.74 -26.66 -9.78
C ALA A 338 19.21 -26.10 -11.10
N ALA A 339 18.65 -26.95 -11.93
CA ALA A 339 17.92 -26.53 -13.11
C ALA A 339 16.52 -27.14 -13.05
N SER A 340 15.50 -26.32 -13.24
CA SER A 340 14.12 -26.76 -13.34
C SER A 340 13.52 -26.39 -14.67
N VAL A 341 12.67 -27.27 -15.20
CA VAL A 341 11.86 -27.00 -16.39
C VAL A 341 10.42 -27.24 -15.99
N ALA A 342 9.62 -26.18 -16.03
CA ALA A 342 8.19 -26.29 -15.76
C ALA A 342 7.41 -26.08 -17.06
N PHE A 343 6.57 -27.05 -17.42
CA PHE A 343 5.61 -26.97 -18.49
C PHE A 343 4.21 -26.79 -17.88
N GLN A 344 3.53 -25.74 -18.31
CA GLN A 344 2.16 -25.47 -17.91
C GLN A 344 1.25 -25.55 -19.14
N HIS A 345 0.22 -26.36 -19.07
CA HIS A 345 -0.77 -26.57 -20.12
C HIS A 345 -2.17 -26.17 -19.62
#